data_eb26c2bf8deef734a3a45d607e3418df
#
_entry.id   eb26c2bf8deef734a3a45d607e3418df
#
_cell.length_a   1.000
_cell.length_b   1.000
_cell.length_c   1.000
_cell.angle_alpha   90.00
_cell.angle_beta   90.00
_cell.angle_gamma   90.00
#
_symmetry.space_group_name_H-M   'P 1'
#
loop_
_entity.id
_entity.type
_entity.pdbx_description
1 polymer ?
#
loop_
_entity_poly.entity_id
_entity_poly.type
_entity_poly.pdbx_seq_one_letter_code
_entity_poly.pdbx_strand_id
1 'polypeptide(L)'
;MTEKIFKINGIDICTESFGNPKNPAILLIMGATCSMVYWDEEFCEQLANTGKFVIRFDNRDVGCSVTYEPGTFNYTVTDMAEDAIGVLDAYHIDKAHLFGMSLGGMITQIAAVKHPERILTLTLLATSVIGSDNNTRDLPPMDERILTHHANGTHLDWTNKNVVAKYLVSGSRLLCGSKRTFDEKRVYNQVKQEIERANNLLSMFNHALLQGDDAYEGVLHSIQAPTLVIHGTDDTALPFEHGLALIDEIPNSVLLTLEGAGHENHPDDWEDIIHAVIEHTSKI
;
A
#
# COMPACT_ATOMS: atom_id res chain seq x y z
N MET A 1 -7.46 8.06 -17.74
CA MET A 1 -7.79 6.64 -18.08
C MET A 1 -9.08 6.24 -17.39
N THR A 2 -9.61 5.05 -17.58
CA THR A 2 -10.96 4.71 -17.10
C THR A 2 -10.87 3.58 -16.10
N GLU A 3 -11.43 3.77 -14.92
CA GLU A 3 -11.58 2.73 -13.91
C GLU A 3 -12.39 1.56 -14.46
N LYS A 4 -12.04 0.34 -14.03
CA LYS A 4 -12.72 -0.90 -14.39
C LYS A 4 -13.02 -1.69 -13.14
N ILE A 5 -14.20 -2.30 -13.09
CA ILE A 5 -14.58 -3.21 -12.01
C ILE A 5 -14.53 -4.63 -12.55
N PHE A 6 -13.78 -5.49 -11.88
CA PHE A 6 -13.70 -6.93 -12.16
C PHE A 6 -14.34 -7.74 -11.03
N LYS A 7 -14.94 -8.89 -11.38
CA LYS A 7 -15.29 -9.91 -10.39
C LYS A 7 -14.07 -10.77 -10.09
N ILE A 8 -13.51 -10.60 -8.89
CA ILE A 8 -12.32 -11.30 -8.41
C ILE A 8 -12.69 -12.00 -7.10
N ASN A 9 -12.45 -13.29 -6.99
CA ASN A 9 -12.79 -14.09 -5.79
C ASN A 9 -14.24 -13.91 -5.31
N GLY A 10 -15.17 -13.66 -6.25
CA GLY A 10 -16.59 -13.48 -5.95
C GLY A 10 -16.99 -12.05 -5.53
N ILE A 11 -16.06 -11.12 -5.42
CA ILE A 11 -16.30 -9.72 -5.04
C ILE A 11 -15.97 -8.75 -6.18
N ASP A 12 -16.45 -7.51 -6.07
CA ASP A 12 -16.12 -6.43 -7.00
C ASP A 12 -14.80 -5.74 -6.56
N ILE A 13 -13.82 -5.70 -7.45
CA ILE A 13 -12.55 -4.99 -7.28
C ILE A 13 -12.42 -3.93 -8.37
N CYS A 14 -12.24 -2.67 -7.96
CA CYS A 14 -12.00 -1.55 -8.85
C CYS A 14 -10.52 -1.40 -9.13
N THR A 15 -10.19 -1.25 -10.42
CA THR A 15 -8.80 -1.16 -10.89
C THR A 15 -8.63 -0.02 -11.88
N GLU A 16 -7.41 0.46 -12.03
CA GLU A 16 -7.01 1.36 -13.09
C GLU A 16 -5.62 0.98 -13.61
N SER A 17 -5.33 1.26 -14.88
CA SER A 17 -4.05 0.89 -15.48
C SER A 17 -3.46 1.96 -16.38
N PHE A 18 -2.13 2.03 -16.44
CA PHE A 18 -1.34 3.02 -17.16
C PHE A 18 -0.31 2.34 -18.05
N GLY A 19 -0.01 2.93 -19.18
CA GLY A 19 0.99 2.41 -20.10
C GLY A 19 0.46 1.36 -21.06
N ASN A 20 1.39 0.62 -21.69
CA ASN A 20 1.07 -0.37 -22.72
C ASN A 20 0.91 -1.77 -22.04
N PRO A 21 -0.23 -2.46 -22.24
CA PRO A 21 -0.45 -3.79 -21.63
C PRO A 21 0.48 -4.90 -22.14
N LYS A 22 1.31 -4.63 -23.14
CA LYS A 22 2.35 -5.56 -23.61
C LYS A 22 3.67 -5.45 -22.83
N ASN A 23 3.82 -4.39 -22.04
CA ASN A 23 5.02 -4.17 -21.23
C ASN A 23 5.00 -5.03 -19.96
N PRO A 24 6.15 -5.26 -19.31
CA PRO A 24 6.20 -5.90 -18.00
C PRO A 24 5.33 -5.18 -16.98
N ALA A 25 4.51 -5.94 -16.25
CA ALA A 25 3.52 -5.38 -15.34
C ALA A 25 4.12 -5.06 -13.95
N ILE A 26 3.69 -3.92 -13.39
CA ILE A 26 3.86 -3.58 -11.98
C ILE A 26 2.45 -3.43 -11.37
N LEU A 27 2.15 -4.21 -10.33
CA LEU A 27 0.92 -4.09 -9.56
C LEU A 27 1.20 -3.27 -8.29
N LEU A 28 0.51 -2.15 -8.15
CA LEU A 28 0.60 -1.24 -7.01
C LEU A 28 -0.50 -1.60 -5.99
N ILE A 29 -0.10 -1.90 -4.75
CA ILE A 29 -0.97 -2.31 -3.65
C ILE A 29 -0.89 -1.27 -2.54
N MET A 30 -1.98 -0.53 -2.31
CA MET A 30 -2.00 0.58 -1.35
C MET A 30 -2.18 0.08 0.08
N GLY A 31 -1.80 0.96 1.03
CA GLY A 31 -1.88 0.74 2.47
C GLY A 31 -3.30 0.76 3.04
N ALA A 32 -3.38 0.57 4.34
CA ALA A 32 -4.64 0.59 5.08
C ALA A 32 -5.37 1.92 4.93
N THR A 33 -6.70 1.87 4.94
CA THR A 33 -7.60 3.04 4.92
C THR A 33 -7.55 3.93 3.68
N CYS A 34 -6.71 3.60 2.71
CA CYS A 34 -6.47 4.39 1.51
C CYS A 34 -6.88 3.63 0.25
N SER A 35 -7.62 4.28 -0.65
CA SER A 35 -7.91 3.72 -1.96
C SER A 35 -6.73 3.87 -2.92
N MET A 36 -6.85 3.32 -4.12
CA MET A 36 -5.80 3.37 -5.15
C MET A 36 -5.39 4.79 -5.56
N VAL A 37 -6.20 5.83 -5.28
CA VAL A 37 -5.87 7.22 -5.65
C VAL A 37 -4.69 7.78 -4.83
N TYR A 38 -4.30 7.13 -3.75
CA TYR A 38 -3.09 7.48 -3.00
C TYR A 38 -1.79 7.01 -3.71
N TRP A 39 -1.89 6.12 -4.68
CA TRP A 39 -0.92 6.02 -5.75
C TRP A 39 -1.25 7.09 -6.78
N ASP A 40 -0.67 8.27 -6.64
CA ASP A 40 -0.99 9.44 -7.46
C ASP A 40 -0.92 9.12 -8.97
N GLU A 41 -1.83 9.70 -9.74
CA GLU A 41 -1.91 9.46 -11.19
C GLU A 41 -0.61 9.84 -11.89
N GLU A 42 -0.01 10.97 -11.49
CA GLU A 42 1.25 11.44 -12.05
C GLU A 42 2.41 10.47 -11.74
N PHE A 43 2.47 9.91 -10.52
CA PHE A 43 3.43 8.86 -10.17
C PHE A 43 3.25 7.61 -11.04
N CYS A 44 2.00 7.16 -11.21
CA CYS A 44 1.69 6.01 -12.06
C CYS A 44 2.06 6.24 -13.52
N GLU A 45 1.80 7.46 -14.06
CA GLU A 45 2.17 7.85 -15.42
C GLU A 45 3.70 7.90 -15.60
N GLN A 46 4.42 8.52 -14.64
CA GLN A 46 5.88 8.56 -14.68
C GLN A 46 6.46 7.14 -14.68
N LEU A 47 5.97 6.25 -13.81
CA LEU A 47 6.40 4.86 -13.76
C LEU A 47 6.06 4.12 -15.06
N ALA A 48 4.88 4.32 -15.64
CA ALA A 48 4.47 3.71 -16.90
C ALA A 48 5.32 4.20 -18.10
N ASN A 49 5.72 5.48 -18.09
CA ASN A 49 6.57 6.07 -19.13
C ASN A 49 7.99 5.47 -19.17
N THR A 50 8.40 4.74 -18.15
CA THR A 50 9.65 3.96 -18.16
C THR A 50 9.55 2.62 -18.92
N GLY A 51 8.42 2.36 -19.58
CA GLY A 51 8.18 1.12 -20.33
C GLY A 51 7.56 0.00 -19.49
N LYS A 52 6.86 0.33 -18.43
CA LYS A 52 6.09 -0.62 -17.61
C LYS A 52 4.58 -0.51 -17.90
N PHE A 53 3.85 -1.59 -17.60
CA PHE A 53 2.40 -1.59 -17.51
C PHE A 53 2.02 -1.53 -16.03
N VAL A 54 1.55 -0.37 -15.58
CA VAL A 54 1.26 -0.12 -14.17
C VAL A 54 -0.22 -0.32 -13.91
N ILE A 55 -0.54 -1.10 -12.88
CA ILE A 55 -1.92 -1.34 -12.43
C ILE A 55 -2.00 -0.93 -10.98
N ARG A 56 -3.01 -0.12 -10.61
CA ARG A 56 -3.43 0.15 -9.24
C ARG A 56 -4.85 -0.33 -9.03
N PHE A 57 -5.20 -0.68 -7.80
CA PHE A 57 -6.55 -1.13 -7.48
C PHE A 57 -6.96 -0.73 -6.06
N ASP A 58 -8.26 -0.63 -5.86
CA ASP A 58 -8.84 -0.44 -4.53
C ASP A 58 -8.90 -1.79 -3.81
N ASN A 59 -8.25 -1.89 -2.66
CA ASN A 59 -8.44 -3.02 -1.76
C ASN A 59 -9.91 -3.13 -1.32
N ARG A 60 -10.30 -4.24 -0.68
CA ARG A 60 -11.60 -4.36 0.00
C ARG A 60 -11.77 -3.18 0.96
N ASP A 61 -12.99 -2.72 1.16
CA ASP A 61 -13.38 -1.66 2.10
C ASP A 61 -12.88 -0.24 1.80
N VAL A 62 -12.28 -0.01 0.64
CA VAL A 62 -11.90 1.33 0.19
C VAL A 62 -12.31 1.60 -1.26
N GLY A 63 -12.45 2.87 -1.60
CA GLY A 63 -12.74 3.35 -2.95
C GLY A 63 -14.01 2.78 -3.56
N CYS A 64 -13.90 2.27 -4.78
CA CYS A 64 -15.02 1.71 -5.56
C CYS A 64 -15.10 0.17 -5.50
N SER A 65 -14.22 -0.48 -4.73
CA SER A 65 -14.30 -1.92 -4.48
C SER A 65 -15.41 -2.29 -3.51
N VAL A 66 -15.59 -3.60 -3.26
CA VAL A 66 -16.55 -4.10 -2.27
C VAL A 66 -16.30 -3.46 -0.90
N THR A 67 -17.38 -3.08 -0.22
CA THR A 67 -17.34 -2.53 1.13
C THR A 67 -18.27 -3.31 2.06
N TYR A 68 -17.87 -3.40 3.33
CA TYR A 68 -18.66 -4.01 4.40
C TYR A 68 -18.95 -2.97 5.48
N GLU A 69 -20.06 -3.12 6.19
CA GLU A 69 -20.31 -2.28 7.36
C GLU A 69 -19.19 -2.46 8.40
N PRO A 70 -18.77 -1.41 9.11
CA PRO A 70 -17.71 -1.52 10.11
C PRO A 70 -17.92 -2.68 11.09
N GLY A 71 -16.91 -3.56 11.19
CA GLY A 71 -16.91 -4.72 12.08
C GLY A 71 -17.73 -5.93 11.59
N THR A 72 -18.29 -5.91 10.37
CA THR A 72 -19.06 -7.05 9.81
C THR A 72 -18.33 -7.86 8.77
N PHE A 73 -17.09 -7.47 8.42
CA PHE A 73 -16.27 -8.18 7.44
C PHE A 73 -15.79 -9.54 7.96
N ASN A 74 -15.47 -10.44 7.04
CA ASN A 74 -15.01 -11.80 7.33
C ASN A 74 -13.80 -12.22 6.47
N TYR A 75 -12.95 -11.28 6.10
CA TYR A 75 -11.75 -11.51 5.31
C TYR A 75 -10.49 -11.21 6.12
N THR A 76 -9.36 -11.72 5.66
CA THR A 76 -8.03 -11.60 6.25
C THR A 76 -7.08 -10.87 5.29
N VAL A 77 -5.87 -10.55 5.75
CA VAL A 77 -4.80 -10.04 4.87
C VAL A 77 -4.44 -11.09 3.79
N THR A 78 -4.59 -12.38 4.10
CA THR A 78 -4.42 -13.47 3.12
C THR A 78 -5.45 -13.38 1.99
N ASP A 79 -6.72 -13.11 2.29
CA ASP A 79 -7.73 -12.93 1.24
C ASP A 79 -7.41 -11.72 0.35
N MET A 80 -6.84 -10.65 0.91
CA MET A 80 -6.39 -9.49 0.14
C MET A 80 -5.19 -9.83 -0.75
N ALA A 81 -4.32 -10.74 -0.34
CA ALA A 81 -3.24 -11.24 -1.17
C ALA A 81 -3.76 -12.09 -2.35
N GLU A 82 -4.79 -12.91 -2.12
CA GLU A 82 -5.48 -13.62 -3.20
C GLU A 82 -6.18 -12.66 -4.17
N ASP A 83 -6.72 -11.53 -3.67
CA ASP A 83 -7.30 -10.50 -4.54
C ASP A 83 -6.24 -9.86 -5.43
N ALA A 84 -5.05 -9.58 -4.91
CA ALA A 84 -3.94 -9.04 -5.69
C ALA A 84 -3.53 -10.00 -6.82
N ILE A 85 -3.47 -11.30 -6.56
CA ILE A 85 -3.25 -12.33 -7.59
C ILE A 85 -4.42 -12.38 -8.57
N GLY A 86 -5.64 -12.30 -8.08
CA GLY A 86 -6.85 -12.24 -8.91
C GLY A 86 -6.90 -11.00 -9.83
N VAL A 87 -6.33 -9.86 -9.41
CA VAL A 87 -6.15 -8.70 -10.29
C VAL A 87 -5.22 -9.05 -11.45
N LEU A 88 -4.11 -9.74 -11.22
CA LEU A 88 -3.22 -10.19 -12.31
C LEU A 88 -3.96 -11.11 -13.29
N ASP A 89 -4.77 -12.03 -12.77
CA ASP A 89 -5.57 -12.95 -13.59
C ASP A 89 -6.59 -12.20 -14.45
N ALA A 90 -7.27 -11.19 -13.88
CA ALA A 90 -8.25 -10.35 -14.60
C ALA A 90 -7.61 -9.56 -15.76
N TYR A 91 -6.32 -9.23 -15.64
CA TYR A 91 -5.55 -8.59 -16.70
C TYR A 91 -4.79 -9.59 -17.60
N HIS A 92 -4.96 -10.91 -17.40
CA HIS A 92 -4.25 -11.99 -18.11
C HIS A 92 -2.72 -11.89 -18.00
N ILE A 93 -2.23 -11.53 -16.81
CA ILE A 93 -0.81 -11.40 -16.50
C ILE A 93 -0.37 -12.64 -15.74
N ASP A 94 0.57 -13.38 -16.31
CA ASP A 94 1.13 -14.60 -15.70
C ASP A 94 2.05 -14.26 -14.52
N LYS A 95 2.94 -13.29 -14.71
CA LYS A 95 3.89 -12.83 -13.68
C LYS A 95 3.99 -11.31 -13.65
N ALA A 96 4.18 -10.75 -12.47
CA ALA A 96 4.32 -9.31 -12.30
C ALA A 96 5.37 -8.94 -11.24
N HIS A 97 5.83 -7.69 -11.31
CA HIS A 97 6.48 -7.03 -10.19
C HIS A 97 5.39 -6.53 -9.24
N LEU A 98 5.51 -6.79 -7.94
CA LEU A 98 4.57 -6.25 -6.94
C LEU A 98 5.22 -5.08 -6.21
N PHE A 99 4.45 -4.01 -6.02
CA PHE A 99 4.88 -2.84 -5.27
C PHE A 99 3.81 -2.50 -4.22
N GLY A 100 4.09 -2.81 -2.97
CA GLY A 100 3.18 -2.61 -1.85
C GLY A 100 3.67 -1.54 -0.88
N MET A 101 2.75 -0.70 -0.40
CA MET A 101 3.01 0.29 0.64
C MET A 101 2.25 -0.08 1.93
N SER A 102 2.91 0.00 3.10
CA SER A 102 2.28 -0.22 4.40
C SER A 102 1.56 -1.59 4.45
N LEU A 103 0.26 -1.66 4.75
CA LEU A 103 -0.55 -2.89 4.64
C LEU A 103 -0.39 -3.54 3.25
N GLY A 104 -0.30 -2.75 2.17
CA GLY A 104 -0.03 -3.27 0.82
C GLY A 104 1.31 -4.01 0.72
N GLY A 105 2.32 -3.60 1.49
CA GLY A 105 3.58 -4.32 1.61
C GLY A 105 3.44 -5.67 2.34
N MET A 106 2.57 -5.75 3.36
CA MET A 106 2.25 -7.01 4.03
C MET A 106 1.49 -7.96 3.09
N ILE A 107 0.50 -7.44 2.34
CA ILE A 107 -0.20 -8.18 1.29
C ILE A 107 0.79 -8.74 0.26
N THR A 108 1.75 -7.93 -0.15
CA THR A 108 2.80 -8.29 -1.11
C THR A 108 3.69 -9.43 -0.60
N GLN A 109 4.05 -9.41 0.68
CA GLN A 109 4.83 -10.47 1.34
C GLN A 109 4.06 -11.80 1.34
N ILE A 110 2.78 -11.78 1.72
CA ILE A 110 1.92 -12.99 1.68
C ILE A 110 1.80 -13.53 0.26
N ALA A 111 1.54 -12.67 -0.72
CA ALA A 111 1.45 -13.07 -2.12
C ALA A 111 2.74 -13.74 -2.59
N ALA A 112 3.91 -13.23 -2.18
CA ALA A 112 5.20 -13.81 -2.55
C ALA A 112 5.48 -15.16 -1.89
N VAL A 113 5.03 -15.38 -0.67
CA VAL A 113 5.15 -16.67 0.02
C VAL A 113 4.21 -17.72 -0.59
N LYS A 114 2.96 -17.32 -0.91
CA LYS A 114 1.92 -18.25 -1.41
C LYS A 114 2.05 -18.56 -2.89
N HIS A 115 2.45 -17.59 -3.68
CA HIS A 115 2.47 -17.65 -5.15
C HIS A 115 3.82 -17.24 -5.74
N PRO A 116 4.94 -17.84 -5.29
CA PRO A 116 6.29 -17.43 -5.71
C PRO A 116 6.48 -17.48 -7.23
N GLU A 117 5.76 -18.39 -7.92
CA GLU A 117 5.80 -18.53 -9.38
C GLU A 117 5.16 -17.35 -10.14
N ARG A 118 4.33 -16.54 -9.47
CA ARG A 118 3.62 -15.39 -10.05
C ARG A 118 4.41 -14.08 -9.89
N ILE A 119 5.47 -14.07 -9.08
CA ILE A 119 6.17 -12.86 -8.65
C ILE A 119 7.54 -12.77 -9.32
N LEU A 120 7.81 -11.63 -9.95
CA LEU A 120 9.12 -11.32 -10.52
C LEU A 120 10.03 -10.64 -9.48
N THR A 121 9.57 -9.55 -8.89
CA THR A 121 10.27 -8.83 -7.82
C THR A 121 9.27 -8.24 -6.83
N LEU A 122 9.75 -7.91 -5.63
CA LEU A 122 9.00 -7.15 -4.64
C LEU A 122 9.60 -5.76 -4.47
N THR A 123 8.74 -4.75 -4.32
CA THR A 123 9.07 -3.44 -3.77
C THR A 123 8.19 -3.19 -2.56
N LEU A 124 8.80 -2.94 -1.42
CA LEU A 124 8.16 -2.79 -0.11
C LEU A 124 8.42 -1.37 0.41
N LEU A 125 7.43 -0.48 0.31
CA LEU A 125 7.53 0.91 0.75
C LEU A 125 6.87 1.10 2.11
N ALA A 126 7.61 1.67 3.08
CA ALA A 126 7.07 2.08 4.37
C ALA A 126 6.18 0.98 5.00
N THR A 127 6.71 -0.23 5.14
CA THR A 127 5.98 -1.40 5.65
C THR A 127 6.79 -2.16 6.70
N SER A 128 6.18 -3.15 7.31
CA SER A 128 6.77 -4.01 8.33
C SER A 128 6.77 -5.46 7.90
N VAL A 129 7.51 -6.28 8.62
CA VAL A 129 7.42 -7.74 8.55
C VAL A 129 6.00 -8.19 8.90
N ILE A 130 5.52 -9.21 8.20
CA ILE A 130 4.22 -9.82 8.51
C ILE A 130 4.35 -10.84 9.63
N GLY A 131 3.29 -11.02 10.41
CA GLY A 131 3.19 -11.94 11.56
C GLY A 131 2.80 -11.20 12.83
N SER A 132 2.27 -11.94 13.80
CA SER A 132 1.70 -11.41 15.05
C SER A 132 2.74 -10.90 16.04
N ASP A 133 4.01 -11.21 15.84
CA ASP A 133 5.04 -11.01 16.85
C ASP A 133 5.92 -9.77 16.65
N ASN A 134 5.29 -8.59 16.44
CA ASN A 134 5.97 -7.32 16.74
C ASN A 134 6.48 -7.29 18.21
N ASN A 135 5.91 -8.11 19.09
CA ASN A 135 6.31 -8.24 20.50
C ASN A 135 7.61 -9.03 20.68
N THR A 136 7.97 -9.96 19.80
CA THR A 136 9.24 -10.71 19.93
C THR A 136 10.42 -9.96 19.36
N ARG A 137 10.20 -8.94 18.50
CA ARG A 137 11.26 -8.18 17.83
C ARG A 137 11.59 -6.86 18.46
N ASP A 138 10.83 -6.41 19.44
CA ASP A 138 10.99 -5.09 20.10
C ASP A 138 11.02 -3.92 19.07
N LEU A 139 10.15 -4.01 18.03
CA LEU A 139 10.03 -2.95 17.04
C LEU A 139 9.30 -1.74 17.63
N PRO A 140 9.75 -0.51 17.34
CA PRO A 140 9.12 0.69 17.84
C PRO A 140 7.63 0.76 17.44
N PRO A 141 6.73 1.13 18.36
CA PRO A 141 5.32 1.28 18.02
C PRO A 141 5.05 2.53 17.19
N MET A 142 3.86 2.57 16.59
CA MET A 142 3.30 3.76 15.94
C MET A 142 3.25 4.96 16.91
N ASP A 143 3.52 6.16 16.41
CA ASP A 143 3.44 7.41 17.18
C ASP A 143 2.05 7.61 17.78
N GLU A 144 2.00 7.96 19.06
CA GLU A 144 0.75 8.17 19.82
C GLU A 144 -0.17 9.24 19.19
N ARG A 145 0.40 10.21 18.48
CA ARG A 145 -0.37 11.24 17.77
C ARG A 145 -1.23 10.64 16.66
N ILE A 146 -0.73 9.62 15.95
CA ILE A 146 -1.46 8.91 14.91
C ILE A 146 -2.57 8.06 15.54
N LEU A 147 -2.26 7.32 16.61
CA LEU A 147 -3.25 6.52 17.34
C LEU A 147 -4.39 7.40 17.88
N THR A 148 -4.05 8.55 18.46
CA THR A 148 -5.03 9.53 18.94
C THR A 148 -5.87 10.09 17.80
N HIS A 149 -5.26 10.38 16.65
CA HIS A 149 -5.98 10.85 15.47
C HIS A 149 -7.00 9.80 14.99
N HIS A 150 -6.59 8.53 14.88
CA HIS A 150 -7.49 7.44 14.48
C HIS A 150 -8.65 7.27 15.48
N ALA A 151 -8.38 7.30 16.78
CA ALA A 151 -9.42 7.22 17.81
C ALA A 151 -10.46 8.36 17.67
N ASN A 152 -10.02 9.58 17.39
CA ASN A 152 -10.90 10.72 17.16
C ASN A 152 -11.79 10.56 15.92
N GLY A 153 -11.35 9.82 14.91
CA GLY A 153 -12.11 9.52 13.70
C GLY A 153 -13.46 8.85 13.97
N THR A 154 -13.56 8.04 15.02
CA THR A 154 -14.80 7.32 15.39
C THR A 154 -15.93 8.23 15.88
N HIS A 155 -15.63 9.47 16.24
CA HIS A 155 -16.58 10.44 16.79
C HIS A 155 -17.00 11.51 15.79
N LEU A 156 -16.54 11.44 14.54
CA LEU A 156 -16.84 12.44 13.53
C LEU A 156 -18.22 12.23 12.88
N ASP A 157 -18.79 13.31 12.41
CA ASP A 157 -19.94 13.27 11.49
C ASP A 157 -19.46 12.94 10.07
N TRP A 158 -19.44 11.67 9.73
CA TRP A 158 -19.02 11.15 8.43
C TRP A 158 -19.96 11.52 7.27
N THR A 159 -21.14 12.06 7.56
CA THR A 159 -22.03 12.61 6.52
C THR A 159 -21.60 14.00 6.07
N ASN A 160 -20.81 14.69 6.87
CA ASN A 160 -20.29 16.01 6.57
C ASN A 160 -18.93 15.93 5.84
N LYS A 161 -18.98 15.96 4.52
CA LYS A 161 -17.77 15.84 3.66
C LYS A 161 -16.67 16.84 4.02
N ASN A 162 -16.99 18.05 4.49
CA ASN A 162 -15.98 19.04 4.88
C ASN A 162 -15.27 18.67 6.19
N VAL A 163 -15.98 18.08 7.15
CA VAL A 163 -15.39 17.57 8.39
C VAL A 163 -14.49 16.40 8.08
N VAL A 164 -14.96 15.46 7.27
CA VAL A 164 -14.19 14.28 6.83
C VAL A 164 -12.93 14.72 6.07
N ALA A 165 -13.04 15.66 5.12
CA ALA A 165 -11.88 16.14 4.39
C ALA A 165 -10.80 16.74 5.31
N LYS A 166 -11.20 17.57 6.28
CA LYS A 166 -10.25 18.12 7.26
C LYS A 166 -9.58 17.05 8.11
N TYR A 167 -10.34 16.03 8.51
CA TYR A 167 -9.81 14.89 9.25
C TYR A 167 -8.77 14.13 8.43
N LEU A 168 -9.06 13.74 7.19
CA LEU A 168 -8.16 13.01 6.33
C LEU A 168 -6.90 13.82 5.98
N VAL A 169 -7.05 15.13 5.69
CA VAL A 169 -5.89 16.02 5.47
C VAL A 169 -5.01 16.13 6.72
N SER A 170 -5.61 16.22 7.91
CA SER A 170 -4.83 16.28 9.16
C SER A 170 -4.10 14.97 9.45
N GLY A 171 -4.69 13.82 9.09
CA GLY A 171 -4.02 12.51 9.14
C GLY A 171 -2.81 12.46 8.22
N SER A 172 -2.97 12.85 6.96
CA SER A 172 -1.86 12.90 6.01
C SER A 172 -0.72 13.82 6.49
N ARG A 173 -1.04 14.91 7.17
CA ARG A 173 -0.02 15.81 7.75
C ARG A 173 0.81 15.13 8.85
N LEU A 174 0.22 14.24 9.64
CA LEU A 174 0.95 13.49 10.67
C LEU A 174 1.93 12.47 10.08
N LEU A 175 1.68 12.03 8.86
CA LEU A 175 2.49 11.04 8.15
C LEU A 175 3.60 11.69 7.31
N CYS A 176 3.56 13.02 7.12
CA CYS A 176 4.55 13.73 6.30
C CYS A 176 5.89 13.84 7.04
N GLY A 177 6.97 13.52 6.33
CA GLY A 177 8.32 13.56 6.85
C GLY A 177 8.84 14.97 7.12
N SER A 178 9.82 15.10 8.02
CA SER A 178 10.33 16.39 8.48
C SER A 178 11.07 17.19 7.40
N LYS A 179 11.61 16.50 6.39
CA LYS A 179 12.29 17.12 5.23
C LYS A 179 11.40 17.18 3.99
N ARG A 180 10.09 17.00 4.13
CA ARG A 180 9.12 17.11 3.03
C ARG A 180 8.21 18.30 3.24
N THR A 181 7.86 18.96 2.14
CA THR A 181 6.94 20.09 2.20
C THR A 181 5.51 19.57 2.08
N PHE A 182 4.72 19.71 3.14
CA PHE A 182 3.31 19.32 3.10
C PHE A 182 2.51 20.24 2.17
N ASP A 183 2.17 19.76 0.99
CA ASP A 183 1.29 20.47 0.04
C ASP A 183 -0.19 20.21 0.40
N GLU A 184 -0.74 21.09 1.25
CA GLU A 184 -2.13 20.97 1.69
C GLU A 184 -3.13 20.98 0.53
N LYS A 185 -2.87 21.75 -0.53
CA LYS A 185 -3.79 21.85 -1.67
C LYS A 185 -3.83 20.52 -2.44
N ARG A 186 -2.68 19.92 -2.67
CA ARG A 186 -2.57 18.63 -3.34
C ARG A 186 -3.25 17.53 -2.53
N VAL A 187 -2.91 17.43 -1.24
CA VAL A 187 -3.52 16.45 -0.33
C VAL A 187 -5.03 16.66 -0.23
N TYR A 188 -5.51 17.90 -0.15
CA TYR A 188 -6.95 18.18 -0.15
C TYR A 188 -7.65 17.72 -1.43
N ASN A 189 -7.04 17.89 -2.60
CA ASN A 189 -7.60 17.42 -3.86
C ASN A 189 -7.67 15.88 -3.92
N GLN A 190 -6.64 15.19 -3.44
CA GLN A 190 -6.59 13.73 -3.34
C GLN A 190 -7.66 13.21 -2.38
N VAL A 191 -7.77 13.81 -1.18
CA VAL A 191 -8.82 13.50 -0.19
C VAL A 191 -10.23 13.76 -0.75
N LYS A 192 -10.41 14.82 -1.51
CA LYS A 192 -11.70 15.11 -2.16
C LYS A 192 -12.05 14.00 -3.16
N GLN A 193 -11.10 13.57 -3.97
CA GLN A 193 -11.28 12.46 -4.90
C GLN A 193 -11.63 11.17 -4.16
N GLU A 194 -10.94 10.85 -3.07
CA GLU A 194 -11.24 9.72 -2.18
C GLU A 194 -12.69 9.74 -1.72
N ILE A 195 -13.13 10.89 -1.14
CA ILE A 195 -14.50 11.06 -0.62
C ILE A 195 -15.57 10.95 -1.72
N GLU A 196 -15.27 11.42 -2.93
CA GLU A 196 -16.21 11.40 -4.06
C GLU A 196 -16.36 9.99 -4.67
N ARG A 197 -15.29 9.19 -4.63
CA ARG A 197 -15.24 7.84 -5.20
C ARG A 197 -15.79 6.76 -4.26
N ALA A 198 -15.58 6.92 -2.96
CA ALA A 198 -15.82 5.84 -2.02
C ALA A 198 -17.29 5.37 -1.98
N ASN A 199 -17.50 4.06 -2.13
CA ASN A 199 -18.80 3.42 -1.93
C ASN A 199 -19.29 3.59 -0.48
N ASN A 200 -18.38 3.41 0.50
CA ASN A 200 -18.61 3.62 1.93
C ASN A 200 -17.30 4.04 2.60
N LEU A 201 -17.19 5.32 3.00
CA LEU A 201 -15.97 5.81 3.66
C LEU A 201 -15.70 5.16 5.02
N LEU A 202 -16.76 4.78 5.75
CA LEU A 202 -16.60 4.19 7.07
C LEU A 202 -15.99 2.78 7.03
N SER A 203 -16.17 2.07 5.92
CA SER A 203 -15.63 0.72 5.77
C SER A 203 -14.10 0.65 5.88
N MET A 204 -13.39 1.76 5.58
CA MET A 204 -11.93 1.82 5.71
C MET A 204 -11.42 1.45 7.11
N PHE A 205 -12.25 1.66 8.16
CA PHE A 205 -11.89 1.29 9.53
C PHE A 205 -11.84 -0.23 9.75
N ASN A 206 -12.40 -1.04 8.84
CA ASN A 206 -12.25 -2.48 8.87
C ASN A 206 -10.77 -2.90 8.76
N HIS A 207 -9.95 -2.11 8.06
CA HIS A 207 -8.52 -2.37 7.96
C HIS A 207 -7.79 -2.30 9.31
N ALA A 208 -8.25 -1.48 10.26
CA ALA A 208 -7.69 -1.43 11.61
C ALA A 208 -8.06 -2.64 12.49
N LEU A 209 -9.05 -3.41 12.06
CA LEU A 209 -9.53 -4.62 12.75
C LEU A 209 -8.98 -5.91 12.13
N LEU A 210 -8.23 -5.81 11.02
CA LEU A 210 -7.58 -6.97 10.41
C LEU A 210 -6.59 -7.56 11.40
N GLN A 211 -6.69 -8.87 11.59
CA GLN A 211 -5.73 -9.60 12.39
C GLN A 211 -4.54 -9.97 11.51
N GLY A 212 -3.34 -9.92 12.09
CA GLY A 212 -2.15 -10.49 11.50
C GLY A 212 -2.37 -11.98 11.25
N ASP A 213 -1.82 -12.48 10.17
CA ASP A 213 -1.93 -13.90 9.88
C ASP A 213 -0.72 -14.61 10.49
N ASP A 214 -0.91 -15.19 11.66
CA ASP A 214 0.12 -15.90 12.42
C ASP A 214 0.77 -17.04 11.61
N ALA A 215 0.07 -17.52 10.56
CA ALA A 215 0.59 -18.53 9.65
C ALA A 215 1.84 -18.09 8.88
N TYR A 216 2.12 -16.78 8.82
CA TYR A 216 3.28 -16.22 8.09
C TYR A 216 4.41 -15.75 9.01
N GLU A 217 4.32 -16.02 10.29
CA GLU A 217 5.40 -15.74 11.23
C GLU A 217 6.66 -16.53 10.86
N GLY A 218 7.79 -15.83 10.78
CA GLY A 218 9.10 -16.44 10.52
C GLY A 218 9.27 -17.08 9.14
N VAL A 219 8.35 -16.89 8.17
CA VAL A 219 8.43 -17.53 6.85
C VAL A 219 9.04 -16.64 5.77
N LEU A 220 9.34 -15.36 6.06
CA LEU A 220 9.86 -14.43 5.06
C LEU A 220 11.20 -14.84 4.47
N HIS A 221 11.98 -15.65 5.19
CA HIS A 221 13.21 -16.26 4.66
C HIS A 221 12.97 -17.18 3.45
N SER A 222 11.71 -17.59 3.21
CA SER A 222 11.34 -18.41 2.04
C SER A 222 11.12 -17.59 0.76
N ILE A 223 11.02 -16.27 0.86
CA ILE A 223 10.83 -15.40 -0.31
C ILE A 223 12.07 -15.48 -1.20
N GLN A 224 11.85 -15.92 -2.45
CA GLN A 224 12.90 -16.07 -3.45
C GLN A 224 13.03 -14.86 -4.37
N ALA A 225 11.94 -14.11 -4.53
CA ALA A 225 11.91 -12.94 -5.41
C ALA A 225 12.88 -11.86 -4.89
N PRO A 226 13.72 -11.27 -5.73
CA PRO A 226 14.52 -10.10 -5.34
C PRO A 226 13.62 -9.02 -4.75
N THR A 227 14.06 -8.42 -3.64
CA THR A 227 13.24 -7.49 -2.87
C THR A 227 13.95 -6.14 -2.70
N LEU A 228 13.25 -5.06 -3.03
CA LEU A 228 13.64 -3.69 -2.75
C LEU A 228 12.79 -3.18 -1.57
N VAL A 229 13.42 -2.87 -0.46
CA VAL A 229 12.80 -2.18 0.68
C VAL A 229 13.08 -0.70 0.55
N ILE A 230 12.05 0.14 0.67
CA ILE A 230 12.14 1.60 0.63
C ILE A 230 11.51 2.12 1.93
N HIS A 231 12.29 2.88 2.72
CA HIS A 231 11.79 3.34 4.01
C HIS A 231 12.30 4.74 4.36
N GLY A 232 11.39 5.57 4.87
CA GLY A 232 11.69 6.92 5.35
C GLY A 232 12.28 6.91 6.76
N THR A 233 13.29 7.74 7.02
CA THR A 233 13.89 7.81 8.37
C THR A 233 13.01 8.50 9.40
N ASP A 234 11.99 9.25 8.94
CA ASP A 234 11.04 9.99 9.78
C ASP A 234 9.64 9.35 9.75
N ASP A 235 9.55 8.07 9.35
CA ASP A 235 8.29 7.34 9.38
C ASP A 235 7.79 7.20 10.84
N THR A 236 6.65 7.82 11.11
CA THR A 236 6.01 7.84 12.44
C THR A 236 4.93 6.78 12.61
N ALA A 237 4.49 6.17 11.52
CA ALA A 237 3.52 5.07 11.57
C ALA A 237 4.22 3.70 11.76
N LEU A 238 5.26 3.46 10.97
CA LEU A 238 6.12 2.29 11.07
C LEU A 238 7.58 2.80 11.08
N PRO A 239 8.17 3.07 12.25
CA PRO A 239 9.52 3.60 12.35
C PRO A 239 10.55 2.83 11.52
N PHE A 240 11.67 3.48 11.19
CA PHE A 240 12.68 2.99 10.25
C PHE A 240 13.19 1.57 10.54
N GLU A 241 13.18 1.17 11.82
CA GLU A 241 13.54 -0.16 12.29
C GLU A 241 12.68 -1.28 11.66
N HIS A 242 11.44 -0.98 11.26
CA HIS A 242 10.58 -1.92 10.53
C HIS A 242 11.16 -2.26 9.14
N GLY A 243 11.71 -1.26 8.45
CA GLY A 243 12.44 -1.47 7.19
C GLY A 243 13.71 -2.29 7.35
N LEU A 244 14.47 -2.06 8.44
CA LEU A 244 15.65 -2.86 8.77
C LEU A 244 15.29 -4.32 9.07
N ALA A 245 14.19 -4.56 9.78
CA ALA A 245 13.70 -5.92 10.05
C ALA A 245 13.37 -6.69 8.77
N LEU A 246 12.83 -6.03 7.76
CA LEU A 246 12.58 -6.65 6.44
C LEU A 246 13.89 -7.07 5.75
N ILE A 247 14.94 -6.23 5.84
CA ILE A 247 16.26 -6.55 5.30
C ILE A 247 16.89 -7.77 6.00
N ASP A 248 16.71 -7.88 7.30
CA ASP A 248 17.25 -8.99 8.09
C ASP A 248 16.53 -10.31 7.78
N GLU A 249 15.24 -10.27 7.38
CA GLU A 249 14.43 -11.47 7.21
C GLU A 249 14.30 -11.96 5.77
N ILE A 250 14.29 -11.04 4.81
CA ILE A 250 14.09 -11.40 3.39
C ILE A 250 15.46 -11.56 2.71
N PRO A 251 15.80 -12.78 2.27
CA PRO A 251 17.03 -12.98 1.50
C PRO A 251 17.02 -12.15 0.20
N ASN A 252 18.20 -11.76 -0.26
CA ASN A 252 18.37 -10.96 -1.49
C ASN A 252 17.59 -9.64 -1.50
N SER A 253 17.39 -9.05 -0.33
CA SER A 253 16.80 -7.73 -0.16
C SER A 253 17.87 -6.63 -0.19
N VAL A 254 17.47 -5.45 -0.68
CA VAL A 254 18.28 -4.22 -0.68
C VAL A 254 17.45 -3.07 -0.13
N LEU A 255 18.08 -2.12 0.58
CA LEU A 255 17.42 -0.98 1.19
C LEU A 255 17.70 0.30 0.42
N LEU A 256 16.64 1.04 0.09
CA LEU A 256 16.69 2.46 -0.25
C LEU A 256 16.19 3.25 0.96
N THR A 257 17.07 4.01 1.58
CA THR A 257 16.72 4.91 2.69
C THR A 257 16.31 6.28 2.13
N LEU A 258 15.11 6.74 2.48
CA LEU A 258 14.63 8.08 2.16
C LEU A 258 14.82 8.99 3.37
N GLU A 259 15.87 9.77 3.34
CA GLU A 259 16.29 10.62 4.47
C GLU A 259 15.26 11.73 4.74
N GLY A 260 14.67 11.72 5.94
CA GLY A 260 13.66 12.68 6.39
C GLY A 260 12.29 12.53 5.71
N ALA A 261 12.04 11.45 4.98
CA ALA A 261 10.72 11.08 4.50
C ALA A 261 9.91 10.40 5.61
N GLY A 262 8.59 10.57 5.57
CA GLY A 262 7.65 9.97 6.52
C GLY A 262 6.97 8.72 5.96
N HIS A 263 5.74 8.45 6.46
CA HIS A 263 4.91 7.32 6.02
C HIS A 263 4.06 7.71 4.79
N GLU A 264 4.71 8.01 3.68
CA GLU A 264 4.05 8.56 2.49
C GLU A 264 4.80 8.22 1.19
N ASN A 265 4.11 8.30 0.06
CA ASN A 265 4.72 8.33 -1.27
C ASN A 265 4.81 9.80 -1.72
N HIS A 266 5.78 10.54 -1.16
CA HIS A 266 5.89 11.98 -1.39
C HIS A 266 6.46 12.32 -2.77
N PRO A 267 5.96 13.36 -3.45
CA PRO A 267 6.46 13.78 -4.76
C PRO A 267 7.95 14.05 -4.84
N ASP A 268 8.52 14.63 -3.78
CA ASP A 268 9.95 14.92 -3.73
C ASP A 268 10.82 13.64 -3.76
N ASP A 269 10.23 12.47 -3.49
CA ASP A 269 10.93 11.18 -3.49
C ASP A 269 10.71 10.37 -4.78
N TRP A 270 9.79 10.79 -5.65
CA TRP A 270 9.39 9.96 -6.80
C TRP A 270 10.53 9.66 -7.77
N GLU A 271 11.42 10.62 -8.01
CA GLU A 271 12.56 10.39 -8.91
C GLU A 271 13.44 9.25 -8.39
N ASP A 272 13.81 9.28 -7.09
CA ASP A 272 14.63 8.26 -6.45
C ASP A 272 13.91 6.91 -6.39
N ILE A 273 12.62 6.91 -6.01
CA ILE A 273 11.79 5.70 -5.94
C ILE A 273 11.68 5.06 -7.32
N ILE A 274 11.29 5.83 -8.35
CA ILE A 274 11.10 5.31 -9.71
C ILE A 274 12.41 4.78 -10.26
N HIS A 275 13.51 5.52 -10.08
CA HIS A 275 14.84 5.07 -10.51
C HIS A 275 15.21 3.73 -9.87
N ALA A 276 15.08 3.60 -8.56
CA ALA A 276 15.38 2.37 -7.84
C ALA A 276 14.48 1.20 -8.27
N VAL A 277 13.16 1.44 -8.45
CA VAL A 277 12.21 0.43 -8.92
C VAL A 277 12.58 -0.05 -10.33
N ILE A 278 12.94 0.86 -11.24
CA ILE A 278 13.34 0.48 -12.60
C ILE A 278 14.63 -0.30 -12.62
N GLU A 279 15.66 0.15 -11.88
CA GLU A 279 16.90 -0.61 -11.74
C GLU A 279 16.65 -2.01 -11.18
N HIS A 280 15.81 -2.11 -10.14
CA HIS A 280 15.46 -3.36 -9.49
C HIS A 280 14.70 -4.31 -10.42
N THR A 281 13.70 -3.81 -11.15
CA THR A 281 12.84 -4.61 -12.04
C THR A 281 13.48 -4.93 -13.40
N SER A 282 14.65 -4.37 -13.71
CA SER A 282 15.39 -4.63 -14.96
C SER A 282 16.39 -5.76 -14.85
N LYS A 283 16.59 -6.31 -13.66
CA LYS A 283 17.57 -7.39 -13.39
C LYS A 283 17.02 -8.79 -13.70
N ILE A 284 15.76 -8.89 -14.17
CA ILE A 284 15.05 -10.16 -14.42
C ILE A 284 14.53 -10.19 -15.85
#